data_0159b4b1e1595694e5e1d451220a01c3
#
_entry.id   0159b4b1e1595694e5e1d451220a01c3
#
_cell.length_a   1.000
_cell.length_b   1.000
_cell.length_c   1.000
_cell.angle_alpha   90.00
_cell.angle_beta   90.00
_cell.angle_gamma   90.00
#
_symmetry.space_group_name_H-M   'P 1'
#
loop_
_entity.id
_entity.type
_entity.pdbx_description
1 polymer ?
#
loop_
_entity_poly.entity_id
_entity_poly.type
_entity_poly.pdbx_seq_one_letter_code
_entity_poly.pdbx_strand_id
1 'polypeptide(L)'
;MFKFKSILLAISLIVLVGCKNDDEGKIEFNPDVVTQNAGNLEMFSATIYGKLVLPDIRKEDFTFGFEYFTDQAFSALKLKRVECAFYNTQNGNMFSSSLTNLTMATAYYYRAYITYKGVTYYGDVMTFTTKGVEVITGDMDPSTFEVTSKVEMGADFNKIIYGLCFGATENLSVQNSVIGTNEAEQDGSYTLRLNDIPYGEFFYRAYVTINDATFYGEVKSLEGNKVVTGELDEETMTVSAWVRFPSGYDNFTYGICYGTSSSPSYDRDKSVNGDRFDQENNFTATLTRLPFGKVYYRAYITIGQKVYYGETYSFDHYMKVGEPVDLGVSVKWADINIGAYSETDYGIFVAWAETEEKELSIRTNYKYGEEDPHSYMQYSILKYNMSNTSYSGVTDNKTVLEPMDDAATVHWGENWRTPSPAEFKELVDNCEWTWMNKDGVDGYKVFSNATGNSIFLPAGGAVFSGEKAWEGTAVTYWTNNLYDSDPYYSIYYYLANGGCYSRTATRYSCFNVRAVNVK
;
A
#
# COMPACT_ATOMS: atom_id res chain seq x y z
N MET A 1 38.17 8.90 -16.04
CA MET A 1 39.37 9.05 -16.90
C MET A 1 39.53 10.51 -17.21
N PHE A 2 40.56 11.06 -16.88
CA PHE A 2 41.27 12.36 -17.03
C PHE A 2 41.51 13.05 -15.69
N LYS A 3 42.73 12.80 -15.19
CA LYS A 3 43.40 13.57 -14.13
C LYS A 3 44.02 14.81 -14.76
N PHE A 4 43.72 16.01 -14.24
CA PHE A 4 44.53 17.17 -14.47
C PHE A 4 45.37 17.44 -13.22
N LYS A 5 46.66 17.22 -13.31
CA LYS A 5 47.69 17.72 -12.41
C LYS A 5 48.07 19.14 -12.89
N SER A 6 47.82 20.15 -12.08
CA SER A 6 48.40 21.46 -12.28
C SER A 6 49.70 21.55 -11.48
N ILE A 7 50.81 21.63 -12.19
CA ILE A 7 52.14 21.94 -11.67
C ILE A 7 52.25 23.45 -11.68
N LEU A 8 52.36 24.07 -10.51
CA LEU A 8 52.74 25.47 -10.39
C LEU A 8 54.28 25.56 -10.39
N LEU A 9 54.80 26.11 -11.45
CA LEU A 9 56.25 26.40 -11.61
C LEU A 9 56.53 27.74 -10.93
N ALA A 10 57.30 27.73 -9.84
CA ALA A 10 57.83 28.95 -9.24
C ALA A 10 59.00 29.43 -10.08
N ILE A 11 58.87 30.57 -10.74
CA ILE A 11 59.96 31.26 -11.44
C ILE A 11 60.54 32.27 -10.44
N SER A 12 61.73 31.98 -9.91
CA SER A 12 62.55 32.95 -9.19
C SER A 12 63.29 33.79 -10.21
N LEU A 13 62.92 35.05 -10.26
CA LEU A 13 63.65 36.04 -11.08
C LEU A 13 64.80 36.61 -10.24
N ILE A 14 66.05 36.22 -10.58
CA ILE A 14 67.27 36.86 -10.06
C ILE A 14 67.60 38.05 -10.95
N VAL A 15 67.42 39.24 -10.42
CA VAL A 15 67.92 40.44 -11.07
C VAL A 15 69.27 40.85 -10.41
N LEU A 16 70.34 40.62 -11.12
CA LEU A 16 71.66 41.21 -10.82
C LEU A 16 71.74 42.65 -11.40
N VAL A 17 71.77 43.64 -10.54
CA VAL A 17 72.16 44.99 -10.92
C VAL A 17 73.39 45.38 -10.11
N GLY A 18 74.46 45.65 -10.84
CA GLY A 18 75.73 46.05 -10.26
C GLY A 18 75.84 47.55 -9.98
N CYS A 19 76.55 47.81 -8.90
CA CYS A 19 77.42 48.89 -8.50
C CYS A 19 77.09 50.37 -8.69
N LYS A 20 77.07 50.96 -7.53
CA LYS A 20 77.64 52.22 -7.03
C LYS A 20 76.68 53.36 -6.76
N ASN A 21 76.42 53.55 -5.46
CA ASN A 21 76.80 54.77 -4.74
C ASN A 21 76.54 54.59 -3.24
N ASP A 22 77.40 55.14 -2.42
CA ASP A 22 77.41 55.12 -0.98
C ASP A 22 76.21 55.89 -0.41
N ASP A 23 75.18 55.21 -0.21
CA ASP A 23 74.14 55.43 0.81
C ASP A 23 73.92 54.08 1.47
N GLU A 24 74.21 53.99 2.77
CA GLU A 24 73.87 52.83 3.56
C GLU A 24 72.33 52.64 3.52
N GLY A 25 71.89 52.04 2.43
CA GLY A 25 70.51 51.63 2.31
C GLY A 25 70.20 50.57 3.40
N LYS A 26 69.63 51.02 4.46
CA LYS A 26 68.93 50.12 5.39
C LYS A 26 67.99 49.27 4.56
N ILE A 27 68.34 48.01 4.37
CA ILE A 27 67.39 47.03 3.86
C ILE A 27 66.20 47.03 4.84
N GLU A 28 65.13 47.71 4.45
CA GLU A 28 63.88 47.66 5.21
C GLU A 28 63.33 46.22 5.14
N PHE A 29 63.67 45.43 6.14
CA PHE A 29 63.23 44.09 6.24
C PHE A 29 61.76 44.10 6.71
N ASN A 30 60.86 43.60 5.88
CA ASN A 30 59.45 43.40 6.24
C ASN A 30 59.31 42.07 6.99
N PRO A 31 58.76 42.12 8.20
CA PRO A 31 58.46 40.88 8.90
C PRO A 31 57.42 40.08 8.12
N ASP A 32 57.53 38.74 8.17
CA ASP A 32 56.59 37.83 7.56
C ASP A 32 55.99 36.91 8.64
N VAL A 33 54.78 36.42 8.37
CA VAL A 33 54.05 35.56 9.29
C VAL A 33 53.38 34.43 8.52
N VAL A 34 53.48 33.23 9.05
CA VAL A 34 52.91 32.01 8.46
C VAL A 34 51.79 31.51 9.34
N THR A 35 50.59 31.38 8.77
CA THR A 35 49.46 30.66 9.40
C THR A 35 49.72 29.18 9.31
N GLN A 36 49.51 28.42 10.40
CA GLN A 36 49.71 26.98 10.46
C GLN A 36 48.38 26.28 10.78
N ASN A 37 48.32 24.97 10.55
CA ASN A 37 47.14 24.18 10.80
C ASN A 37 46.65 24.29 12.26
N ALA A 38 45.35 24.42 12.43
CA ALA A 38 44.71 24.34 13.74
C ALA A 38 44.83 22.92 14.34
N GLY A 39 44.79 22.85 15.66
CA GLY A 39 44.79 21.60 16.41
C GLY A 39 43.89 21.68 17.65
N ASN A 40 43.83 20.61 18.42
CA ASN A 40 42.97 20.53 19.61
C ASN A 40 41.54 21.02 19.32
N LEU A 41 40.97 20.48 18.22
CA LEU A 41 39.62 20.85 17.79
C LEU A 41 38.61 20.18 18.71
N GLU A 42 37.83 21.01 19.38
CA GLU A 42 36.71 20.56 20.24
C GLU A 42 35.39 21.23 19.83
N MET A 43 34.32 20.97 20.51
CA MET A 43 33.00 21.52 20.18
C MET A 43 32.94 23.06 20.29
N PHE A 44 33.62 23.60 21.30
CA PHE A 44 33.56 25.03 21.63
C PHE A 44 34.91 25.70 21.69
N SER A 45 35.97 24.98 21.31
CA SER A 45 37.33 25.49 21.34
C SER A 45 38.18 24.89 20.23
N ALA A 46 39.24 25.62 19.91
CA ALA A 46 40.30 25.19 18.98
C ALA A 46 41.59 25.88 19.35
N THR A 47 42.74 25.27 19.06
CA THR A 47 44.04 25.95 19.14
C THR A 47 44.51 26.24 17.73
N ILE A 48 44.79 27.50 17.45
CA ILE A 48 45.37 27.95 16.18
C ILE A 48 46.83 28.32 16.35
N TYR A 49 47.63 28.04 15.32
CA TYR A 49 49.08 28.15 15.38
C TYR A 49 49.58 29.08 14.27
N GLY A 50 50.65 29.78 14.59
CA GLY A 50 51.38 30.66 13.65
C GLY A 50 52.86 30.64 13.90
N LYS A 51 53.63 31.11 12.91
CA LYS A 51 55.06 31.23 12.98
C LYS A 51 55.47 32.62 12.49
N LEU A 52 56.29 33.31 13.28
CA LEU A 52 56.87 34.58 12.89
C LEU A 52 58.19 34.33 12.14
N VAL A 53 58.35 34.99 11.01
CA VAL A 53 59.63 35.10 10.31
C VAL A 53 60.15 36.49 10.60
N LEU A 54 60.95 36.55 11.67
CA LEU A 54 61.44 37.80 12.19
C LEU A 54 62.87 38.07 11.72
N PRO A 55 63.19 39.32 11.24
CA PRO A 55 64.55 39.81 11.16
C PRO A 55 65.05 40.08 12.58
N ASP A 56 66.24 40.61 12.68
CA ASP A 56 66.85 41.03 13.94
C ASP A 56 66.18 42.32 14.46
N ILE A 57 64.86 42.22 14.83
CA ILE A 57 64.04 43.31 15.37
C ILE A 57 63.73 43.10 16.83
N ARG A 58 63.60 44.17 17.59
CA ARG A 58 63.29 44.14 19.02
C ARG A 58 61.80 43.72 19.20
N LYS A 59 61.55 42.97 20.23
CA LYS A 59 60.21 42.47 20.56
C LYS A 59 59.19 43.59 20.85
N GLU A 60 59.66 44.76 21.26
CA GLU A 60 58.78 45.90 21.60
C GLU A 60 58.29 46.65 20.35
N ASP A 61 58.87 46.36 19.17
CA ASP A 61 58.56 47.09 17.93
C ASP A 61 57.34 46.49 17.16
N PHE A 62 56.76 45.38 17.60
CA PHE A 62 55.68 44.72 16.88
C PHE A 62 54.64 44.04 17.80
N THR A 63 53.40 43.92 17.29
CA THR A 63 52.34 43.10 17.86
C THR A 63 51.97 41.98 16.88
N PHE A 64 51.48 40.84 17.37
CA PHE A 64 51.12 39.68 16.56
C PHE A 64 50.00 38.91 17.17
N GLY A 65 49.34 38.07 16.35
CA GLY A 65 48.22 37.27 16.79
C GLY A 65 47.46 36.66 15.63
N PHE A 66 46.15 36.51 15.81
CA PHE A 66 45.27 35.92 14.83
C PHE A 66 44.02 36.76 14.63
N GLU A 67 43.54 36.72 13.39
CA GLU A 67 42.19 37.11 13.02
C GLU A 67 41.42 35.87 12.66
N TYR A 68 40.18 35.74 13.16
CA TYR A 68 39.32 34.59 12.86
C TYR A 68 37.87 35.00 12.72
N PHE A 69 37.12 34.21 11.92
CA PHE A 69 35.75 34.51 11.56
C PHE A 69 35.01 33.30 10.95
N THR A 70 33.69 33.37 10.81
CA THR A 70 32.88 32.35 10.16
C THR A 70 32.60 32.60 8.67
N ASP A 71 33.18 33.69 8.11
CA ASP A 71 33.07 34.05 6.69
C ASP A 71 34.47 34.17 6.08
N GLN A 72 34.73 33.50 4.97
CA GLN A 72 36.00 33.48 4.26
C GLN A 72 36.43 34.88 3.79
N ALA A 73 35.50 35.80 3.59
CA ALA A 73 35.78 37.16 3.16
C ALA A 73 36.33 38.06 4.27
N PHE A 74 36.42 37.62 5.52
CA PHE A 74 36.88 38.41 6.69
C PHE A 74 36.20 39.79 6.78
N SER A 75 34.89 39.80 6.64
CA SER A 75 34.08 41.02 6.72
C SER A 75 34.34 41.77 8.03
N ALA A 76 34.74 43.02 7.96
CA ALA A 76 35.17 43.84 9.10
C ALA A 76 34.13 43.96 10.22
N LEU A 77 32.85 43.78 9.93
CA LEU A 77 31.76 43.92 10.90
C LEU A 77 31.68 42.79 11.96
N LYS A 78 32.30 41.63 11.69
CA LYS A 78 32.22 40.46 12.59
C LYS A 78 33.61 39.82 12.85
N LEU A 79 34.68 40.42 12.38
CA LEU A 79 36.04 39.96 12.56
C LEU A 79 36.42 39.93 14.04
N LYS A 80 36.86 38.79 14.53
CA LYS A 80 37.47 38.67 15.85
C LYS A 80 38.98 38.67 15.75
N ARG A 81 39.62 39.45 16.60
CA ARG A 81 41.08 39.55 16.67
C ARG A 81 41.55 39.14 18.06
N VAL A 82 42.59 38.30 18.11
CA VAL A 82 43.24 37.90 19.35
C VAL A 82 44.73 38.23 19.23
N GLU A 83 45.24 39.03 20.18
CA GLU A 83 46.66 39.37 20.25
C GLU A 83 47.37 38.36 21.14
N CYS A 84 48.57 37.91 20.69
CA CYS A 84 49.37 36.95 21.41
C CYS A 84 50.51 37.70 22.17
N ALA A 85 50.70 37.38 23.44
CA ALA A 85 51.62 38.10 24.31
C ALA A 85 53.08 37.66 24.14
N PHE A 86 53.34 36.43 23.71
CA PHE A 86 54.69 35.93 23.51
C PHE A 86 54.72 34.74 22.51
N TYR A 87 55.91 34.40 22.03
CA TYR A 87 56.18 33.29 21.13
C TYR A 87 57.38 32.46 21.62
N ASN A 88 57.47 31.19 21.22
CA ASN A 88 58.55 30.30 21.62
C ASN A 88 59.67 30.32 20.59
N THR A 89 60.76 30.96 20.92
CA THR A 89 61.94 31.07 20.06
C THR A 89 62.70 29.75 19.88
N GLN A 90 62.62 28.84 20.85
CA GLN A 90 63.23 27.50 20.75
C GLN A 90 62.57 26.63 19.69
N ASN A 91 61.30 26.88 19.39
CA ASN A 91 60.55 26.23 18.35
C ASN A 91 60.42 27.07 17.06
N GLY A 92 61.41 27.93 16.78
CA GLY A 92 61.45 28.73 15.54
C GLY A 92 60.40 29.82 15.47
N ASN A 93 60.21 30.57 16.55
CA ASN A 93 59.25 31.68 16.66
C ASN A 93 57.78 31.27 16.49
N MET A 94 57.41 30.10 16.98
CA MET A 94 56.02 29.62 16.97
C MET A 94 55.21 30.33 18.05
N PHE A 95 53.96 30.63 17.72
CA PHE A 95 52.97 31.14 18.65
C PHE A 95 51.62 30.45 18.44
N SER A 96 50.76 30.49 19.44
CA SER A 96 49.43 29.90 19.36
C SER A 96 48.43 30.69 20.19
N SER A 97 47.16 30.48 19.87
CA SER A 97 46.05 30.98 20.66
C SER A 97 45.01 29.89 20.82
N SER A 98 44.51 29.72 22.04
CA SER A 98 43.36 28.88 22.31
C SER A 98 42.09 29.70 22.18
N LEU A 99 41.30 29.40 21.18
CA LEU A 99 39.98 30.01 20.97
C LEU A 99 38.96 29.25 21.82
N THR A 100 38.11 29.99 22.53
CA THR A 100 37.02 29.46 23.33
C THR A 100 35.69 30.11 23.00
N ASN A 101 34.56 29.57 23.47
CA ASN A 101 33.21 30.06 23.16
C ASN A 101 32.94 30.10 21.64
N LEU A 102 33.43 29.11 20.95
CA LEU A 102 33.10 28.86 19.55
C LEU A 102 31.73 28.20 19.44
N THR A 103 31.15 28.23 18.27
CA THR A 103 29.93 27.51 17.96
C THR A 103 30.27 26.10 17.46
N MET A 104 29.62 25.09 17.94
CA MET A 104 29.83 23.69 17.49
C MET A 104 29.44 23.49 16.03
N ALA A 105 30.02 22.48 15.40
CA ALA A 105 29.77 22.10 14.00
C ALA A 105 29.89 23.28 13.02
N THR A 106 30.79 24.25 13.32
CA THR A 106 30.91 25.51 12.60
C THR A 106 32.27 25.62 11.97
N ALA A 107 32.33 25.98 10.69
CA ALA A 107 33.57 26.31 10.00
C ALA A 107 34.05 27.72 10.39
N TYR A 108 35.30 27.81 10.77
CA TYR A 108 35.99 29.04 11.07
C TYR A 108 37.15 29.22 10.10
N TYR A 109 37.32 30.45 9.60
CA TYR A 109 38.45 30.88 8.83
C TYR A 109 39.36 31.72 9.73
N TYR A 110 40.66 31.55 9.62
CA TYR A 110 41.60 32.27 10.43
C TYR A 110 42.88 32.53 9.65
N ARG A 111 43.60 33.60 10.06
CA ARG A 111 44.93 33.93 9.57
C ARG A 111 45.77 34.54 10.68
N ALA A 112 47.05 34.24 10.67
CA ALA A 112 48.02 34.90 11.52
C ALA A 112 48.31 36.32 11.00
N TYR A 113 48.64 37.24 11.91
CA TYR A 113 49.09 38.58 11.56
C TYR A 113 50.29 39.01 12.40
N ILE A 114 51.09 39.94 11.86
CA ILE A 114 52.06 40.73 12.56
C ILE A 114 51.89 42.18 12.16
N THR A 115 51.86 43.11 13.14
CA THR A 115 51.84 44.56 12.90
C THR A 115 53.18 45.16 13.33
N TYR A 116 53.91 45.72 12.38
CA TYR A 116 55.21 46.33 12.56
C TYR A 116 55.21 47.76 12.01
N LYS A 117 55.63 48.74 12.82
CA LYS A 117 55.66 50.17 12.44
C LYS A 117 54.32 50.64 11.83
N GLY A 118 53.18 50.13 12.35
CA GLY A 118 51.85 50.53 11.90
C GLY A 118 51.32 49.81 10.63
N VAL A 119 52.12 48.94 10.00
CA VAL A 119 51.69 48.11 8.86
C VAL A 119 51.42 46.70 9.32
N THR A 120 50.30 46.13 8.88
CA THR A 120 49.93 44.75 9.22
C THR A 120 50.17 43.83 8.03
N TYR A 121 50.89 42.76 8.28
CA TYR A 121 51.19 41.67 7.35
C TYR A 121 50.41 40.44 7.78
N TYR A 122 49.89 39.66 6.82
CA TYR A 122 49.04 38.49 7.07
C TYR A 122 49.62 37.23 6.45
N GLY A 123 49.50 36.13 7.14
CA GLY A 123 49.70 34.80 6.58
C GLY A 123 48.49 34.34 5.77
N ASP A 124 48.61 33.16 5.17
CA ASP A 124 47.54 32.55 4.40
C ASP A 124 46.28 32.32 5.25
N VAL A 125 45.11 32.40 4.61
CA VAL A 125 43.84 32.05 5.25
C VAL A 125 43.73 30.55 5.32
N MET A 126 43.53 30.05 6.53
CA MET A 126 43.29 28.64 6.82
C MET A 126 41.91 28.44 7.44
N THR A 127 41.44 27.22 7.46
CA THR A 127 40.13 26.87 8.01
C THR A 127 40.21 25.69 8.96
N PHE A 128 39.30 25.67 9.95
CA PHE A 128 39.00 24.50 10.75
C PHE A 128 37.50 24.44 11.00
N THR A 129 36.97 23.24 11.31
CA THR A 129 35.59 23.06 11.75
C THR A 129 35.58 22.51 13.17
N THR A 130 34.81 23.14 14.06
CA THR A 130 34.61 22.63 15.42
C THR A 130 33.86 21.29 15.37
N LYS A 131 34.16 20.41 16.34
CA LYS A 131 33.41 19.15 16.47
C LYS A 131 31.92 19.43 16.65
N GLY A 132 31.11 18.53 16.14
CA GLY A 132 29.66 18.47 16.36
C GLY A 132 29.31 17.34 17.31
N VAL A 133 28.01 17.12 17.47
CA VAL A 133 27.46 15.94 18.12
C VAL A 133 27.47 14.79 17.12
N GLU A 134 27.94 13.63 17.52
CA GLU A 134 27.84 12.40 16.73
C GLU A 134 26.58 11.63 17.13
N VAL A 135 25.74 11.32 16.15
CA VAL A 135 24.52 10.55 16.32
C VAL A 135 24.65 9.24 15.54
N ILE A 136 24.50 8.12 16.22
CA ILE A 136 24.60 6.79 15.63
C ILE A 136 23.22 6.17 15.60
N THR A 137 22.68 5.97 14.40
CA THR A 137 21.41 5.25 14.20
C THR A 137 21.65 3.75 14.42
N GLY A 138 20.96 3.15 15.38
CA GLY A 138 21.01 1.70 15.61
C GLY A 138 20.29 0.91 14.52
N ASP A 139 20.46 -0.41 14.54
CA ASP A 139 19.65 -1.32 13.74
C ASP A 139 18.31 -1.56 14.43
N MET A 140 17.22 -1.43 13.66
CA MET A 140 15.88 -1.70 14.15
C MET A 140 15.60 -3.20 14.11
N ASP A 141 15.12 -3.75 15.21
CA ASP A 141 14.66 -5.13 15.26
C ASP A 141 13.40 -5.30 14.40
N PRO A 142 13.42 -6.17 13.38
CA PRO A 142 12.28 -6.33 12.47
C PRO A 142 11.05 -7.00 13.09
N SER A 143 11.19 -7.60 14.28
CA SER A 143 10.08 -8.28 14.98
C SER A 143 9.38 -7.37 15.99
N THR A 144 10.13 -6.50 16.66
CA THR A 144 9.61 -5.60 17.69
C THR A 144 9.48 -4.16 17.24
N PHE A 145 10.17 -3.79 16.15
CA PHE A 145 10.35 -2.42 15.66
C PHE A 145 10.94 -1.48 16.70
N GLU A 146 11.79 -2.05 17.55
CA GLU A 146 12.63 -1.31 18.50
C GLU A 146 13.99 -1.00 17.90
N VAL A 147 14.49 0.19 18.18
CA VAL A 147 15.82 0.62 17.78
C VAL A 147 16.53 1.27 18.95
N THR A 148 17.75 0.81 19.22
CA THR A 148 18.65 1.44 20.20
C THR A 148 19.67 2.26 19.46
N SER A 149 19.62 3.57 19.63
CA SER A 149 20.52 4.53 19.01
C SER A 149 21.42 5.17 20.06
N LYS A 150 22.55 5.75 19.63
CA LYS A 150 23.54 6.34 20.53
C LYS A 150 23.85 7.77 20.10
N VAL A 151 24.10 8.62 21.08
CA VAL A 151 24.59 9.98 20.89
C VAL A 151 25.89 10.18 21.66
N GLU A 152 26.95 10.55 20.97
CA GLU A 152 28.23 10.92 21.59
C GLU A 152 28.31 12.44 21.66
N MET A 153 28.36 12.94 22.89
CA MET A 153 28.43 14.36 23.20
C MET A 153 29.71 14.66 24.00
N GLY A 154 30.47 15.65 23.56
CA GLY A 154 31.71 16.04 24.23
C GLY A 154 31.50 16.99 25.41
N ALA A 155 30.24 17.29 25.80
CA ALA A 155 29.89 18.21 26.88
C ALA A 155 28.47 17.95 27.40
N ASP A 156 28.18 18.43 28.62
CA ASP A 156 26.84 18.40 29.20
C ASP A 156 25.98 19.54 28.64
N PHE A 157 24.71 19.24 28.36
CA PHE A 157 23.73 20.18 27.84
C PHE A 157 22.47 20.20 28.70
N ASN A 158 21.84 21.37 28.80
CA ASN A 158 20.68 21.56 29.67
C ASN A 158 19.34 21.16 29.04
N LYS A 159 19.27 21.09 27.69
CA LYS A 159 18.06 20.77 26.96
C LYS A 159 18.40 19.85 25.81
N ILE A 160 18.05 18.59 25.97
CA ILE A 160 18.32 17.55 25.01
C ILE A 160 17.02 16.83 24.69
N ILE A 161 16.75 16.62 23.41
CA ILE A 161 15.62 15.81 22.92
C ILE A 161 16.20 14.74 22.01
N TYR A 162 16.05 13.50 22.38
CA TYR A 162 16.39 12.32 21.58
C TYR A 162 15.19 11.86 20.79
N GLY A 163 15.40 11.34 19.60
CA GLY A 163 14.30 10.83 18.82
C GLY A 163 14.70 10.05 17.58
N LEU A 164 13.67 9.65 16.85
CA LEU A 164 13.77 8.94 15.58
C LEU A 164 12.88 9.61 14.55
N CYS A 165 13.45 9.94 13.39
CA CYS A 165 12.70 10.30 12.20
C CYS A 165 12.43 9.04 11.38
N PHE A 166 11.24 8.91 10.79
CA PHE A 166 10.92 7.80 9.89
C PHE A 166 9.94 8.26 8.80
N GLY A 167 9.94 7.57 7.66
CA GLY A 167 9.08 7.92 6.53
C GLY A 167 9.34 7.07 5.30
N ALA A 168 8.56 7.32 4.24
CA ALA A 168 8.63 6.56 2.98
C ALA A 168 9.82 6.96 2.07
N THR A 169 10.62 7.95 2.43
CA THR A 169 11.77 8.44 1.66
C THR A 169 12.96 8.72 2.56
N GLU A 170 14.16 8.73 2.00
CA GLU A 170 15.41 9.03 2.72
C GLU A 170 15.51 10.48 3.23
N ASN A 171 14.72 11.39 2.70
CA ASN A 171 14.73 12.80 3.12
C ASN A 171 13.97 12.99 4.44
N LEU A 172 14.56 12.53 5.52
CA LEU A 172 14.00 12.55 6.86
C LEU A 172 14.45 13.78 7.65
N SER A 173 13.51 14.40 8.37
CA SER A 173 13.80 15.49 9.29
C SER A 173 12.79 15.50 10.44
N VAL A 174 13.09 16.24 11.50
CA VAL A 174 12.17 16.46 12.64
C VAL A 174 10.83 17.12 12.25
N GLN A 175 10.72 17.62 11.03
CA GLN A 175 9.50 18.24 10.48
C GLN A 175 8.58 17.21 9.79
N ASN A 176 9.04 16.00 9.50
CA ASN A 176 8.30 14.99 8.74
C ASN A 176 7.54 14.02 9.66
N SER A 177 8.23 13.00 10.15
CA SER A 177 7.65 11.99 11.02
C SER A 177 8.63 11.67 12.13
N VAL A 178 8.26 11.92 13.37
CA VAL A 178 9.15 11.76 14.51
C VAL A 178 8.45 11.12 15.70
N ILE A 179 9.22 10.34 16.43
CA ILE A 179 8.96 10.03 17.82
C ILE A 179 10.17 10.50 18.63
N GLY A 180 9.96 10.97 19.83
CA GLY A 180 11.04 11.51 20.65
C GLY A 180 10.84 11.25 22.13
N THR A 181 11.95 11.33 22.85
CA THR A 181 12.01 11.24 24.30
C THR A 181 13.06 12.22 24.84
N ASN A 182 12.91 12.63 26.08
CA ASN A 182 13.92 13.43 26.81
C ASN A 182 14.83 12.52 27.67
N GLU A 183 14.63 11.21 27.62
CA GLU A 183 15.39 10.26 28.42
C GLU A 183 16.43 9.53 27.55
N ALA A 184 17.63 9.41 28.07
CA ALA A 184 18.69 8.59 27.50
C ALA A 184 19.35 7.79 28.61
N GLU A 185 19.95 6.68 28.26
CA GLU A 185 20.74 5.90 29.19
C GLU A 185 22.07 6.61 29.52
N GLN A 186 22.74 6.13 30.56
CA GLN A 186 23.93 6.75 31.14
C GLN A 186 25.12 6.85 30.14
N ASP A 187 25.13 6.00 29.12
CA ASP A 187 26.14 5.97 28.05
C ASP A 187 25.76 6.81 26.82
N GLY A 188 24.64 7.57 26.88
CA GLY A 188 24.10 8.33 25.77
C GLY A 188 23.23 7.51 24.82
N SER A 189 22.92 6.26 25.15
CA SER A 189 22.03 5.40 24.38
C SER A 189 20.58 5.64 24.76
N TYR A 190 19.68 5.42 23.82
CA TYR A 190 18.24 5.45 24.02
C TYR A 190 17.54 4.46 23.10
N THR A 191 16.45 3.87 23.58
CA THR A 191 15.66 2.90 22.82
C THR A 191 14.28 3.46 22.55
N LEU A 192 13.84 3.36 21.30
CA LEU A 192 12.53 3.78 20.85
C LEU A 192 11.86 2.66 20.06
N ARG A 193 10.54 2.55 20.20
CA ARG A 193 9.71 1.62 19.46
C ARG A 193 8.78 2.39 18.52
N LEU A 194 8.70 1.95 17.27
CA LEU A 194 7.66 2.41 16.33
C LEU A 194 6.36 1.65 16.63
N ASN A 195 5.28 2.40 16.88
CA ASN A 195 3.95 1.82 17.09
C ASN A 195 3.06 1.92 15.85
N ASP A 196 3.31 2.87 14.95
CA ASP A 196 2.60 3.04 13.69
C ASP A 196 3.55 2.70 12.54
N ILE A 197 3.67 1.40 12.25
CA ILE A 197 4.63 0.89 11.28
C ILE A 197 4.17 1.23 9.87
N PRO A 198 5.00 1.88 9.04
CA PRO A 198 4.69 2.13 7.63
C PRO A 198 4.47 0.83 6.84
N TYR A 199 3.73 0.94 5.74
CA TYR A 199 3.56 -0.16 4.79
C TYR A 199 4.70 -0.15 3.76
N GLY A 200 5.27 -1.33 3.47
CA GLY A 200 6.40 -1.51 2.58
C GLY A 200 7.73 -1.05 3.19
N GLU A 201 8.72 -0.82 2.34
CA GLU A 201 10.01 -0.30 2.78
C GLU A 201 9.86 1.13 3.32
N PHE A 202 10.47 1.38 4.45
CA PHE A 202 10.55 2.71 5.03
C PHE A 202 11.97 3.01 5.51
N PHE A 203 12.28 4.29 5.62
CA PHE A 203 13.56 4.79 6.07
C PHE A 203 13.44 5.36 7.47
N TYR A 204 14.51 5.28 8.25
CA TYR A 204 14.57 5.84 9.59
C TYR A 204 15.99 6.32 9.92
N ARG A 205 16.08 7.29 10.80
CA ARG A 205 17.35 7.73 11.41
C ARG A 205 17.14 8.34 12.78
N ALA A 206 18.12 8.16 13.64
CA ALA A 206 18.20 8.81 14.93
C ALA A 206 18.47 10.31 14.79
N TYR A 207 17.99 11.09 15.75
CA TYR A 207 18.35 12.49 15.88
C TYR A 207 18.51 12.88 17.34
N VAL A 208 19.25 13.97 17.57
CA VAL A 208 19.26 14.70 18.83
C VAL A 208 19.10 16.18 18.54
N THR A 209 18.26 16.85 19.33
CA THR A 209 18.12 18.31 19.31
C THR A 209 18.70 18.87 20.61
N ILE A 210 19.68 19.77 20.49
CA ILE A 210 20.39 20.42 21.58
C ILE A 210 20.30 21.93 21.36
N ASN A 211 19.69 22.65 22.29
CA ASN A 211 19.56 24.11 22.21
C ASN A 211 19.06 24.59 20.82
N ASP A 212 18.00 23.96 20.32
CA ASP A 212 17.37 24.23 19.01
C ASP A 212 18.20 23.84 17.75
N ALA A 213 19.38 23.27 17.89
CA ALA A 213 20.15 22.67 16.78
C ALA A 213 19.92 21.16 16.74
N THR A 214 19.56 20.63 15.56
CA THR A 214 19.31 19.20 15.38
C THR A 214 20.44 18.53 14.60
N PHE A 215 20.92 17.43 15.15
CA PHE A 215 21.95 16.56 14.56
C PHE A 215 21.31 15.21 14.24
N TYR A 216 21.73 14.62 13.14
CA TYR A 216 21.13 13.39 12.62
C TYR A 216 22.18 12.31 12.44
N GLY A 217 21.78 11.07 12.71
CA GLY A 217 22.54 9.90 12.35
C GLY A 217 22.37 9.51 10.88
N GLU A 218 23.00 8.42 10.49
CA GLU A 218 22.84 7.84 9.16
C GLU A 218 21.39 7.37 8.91
N VAL A 219 20.97 7.40 7.65
CA VAL A 219 19.68 6.86 7.23
C VAL A 219 19.83 5.36 7.07
N LYS A 220 18.89 4.61 7.64
CA LYS A 220 18.73 3.17 7.47
C LYS A 220 17.35 2.88 6.91
N SER A 221 17.16 1.69 6.34
CA SER A 221 15.85 1.22 5.88
C SER A 221 15.46 -0.10 6.50
N LEU A 222 14.16 -0.36 6.54
CA LEU A 222 13.58 -1.62 6.96
C LEU A 222 12.27 -1.85 6.20
N GLU A 223 11.96 -3.12 5.89
CA GLU A 223 10.63 -3.51 5.43
C GLU A 223 9.65 -3.44 6.61
N GLY A 224 8.60 -2.63 6.46
CA GLY A 224 7.51 -2.48 7.41
C GLY A 224 6.40 -3.51 7.24
N ASN A 225 5.16 -3.08 7.46
CA ASN A 225 3.99 -3.93 7.20
C ASN A 225 3.92 -4.31 5.74
N LYS A 226 3.63 -5.58 5.44
CA LYS A 226 3.53 -6.09 4.09
C LYS A 226 2.46 -7.15 4.00
N VAL A 227 1.70 -7.10 2.91
CA VAL A 227 0.73 -8.12 2.54
C VAL A 227 1.12 -8.63 1.17
N VAL A 228 1.20 -9.93 1.00
CA VAL A 228 1.51 -10.57 -0.28
C VAL A 228 0.35 -11.47 -0.65
N THR A 229 -0.27 -11.17 -1.77
CA THR A 229 -1.27 -12.05 -2.38
C THR A 229 -0.54 -13.14 -3.15
N GLY A 230 -0.88 -14.39 -2.92
CA GLY A 230 -0.36 -15.51 -3.67
C GLY A 230 -1.26 -15.89 -4.85
N GLU A 231 -0.89 -16.94 -5.53
CA GLU A 231 -1.64 -17.48 -6.66
C GLU A 231 -2.89 -18.24 -6.17
N LEU A 232 -3.91 -18.27 -7.03
CA LEU A 232 -5.12 -19.04 -6.85
C LEU A 232 -4.88 -20.49 -7.30
N ASP A 233 -5.24 -21.43 -6.47
CA ASP A 233 -5.49 -22.81 -6.89
C ASP A 233 -6.91 -22.87 -7.46
N GLU A 234 -7.02 -22.95 -8.79
CA GLU A 234 -8.32 -22.95 -9.48
C GLU A 234 -9.13 -24.25 -9.26
N GLU A 235 -8.52 -25.35 -8.83
CA GLU A 235 -9.22 -26.59 -8.54
C GLU A 235 -9.98 -26.50 -7.21
N THR A 236 -9.35 -25.89 -6.21
CA THR A 236 -9.92 -25.73 -4.87
C THR A 236 -10.50 -24.34 -4.62
N MET A 237 -10.32 -23.40 -5.54
CA MET A 237 -10.62 -21.97 -5.39
C MET A 237 -9.98 -21.36 -4.13
N THR A 238 -8.78 -21.82 -3.79
CA THR A 238 -8.06 -21.40 -2.59
C THR A 238 -6.87 -20.51 -2.95
N VAL A 239 -6.76 -19.37 -2.29
CA VAL A 239 -5.66 -18.44 -2.41
C VAL A 239 -4.75 -18.57 -1.20
N SER A 240 -3.44 -18.72 -1.43
CA SER A 240 -2.43 -18.60 -0.41
C SER A 240 -2.00 -17.14 -0.28
N ALA A 241 -1.71 -16.67 0.91
CA ALA A 241 -1.24 -15.32 1.15
C ALA A 241 -0.29 -15.29 2.34
N TRP A 242 0.50 -14.23 2.39
CA TRP A 242 1.48 -14.02 3.46
C TRP A 242 1.42 -12.58 3.96
N VAL A 243 1.60 -12.39 5.27
CA VAL A 243 1.60 -11.06 5.88
C VAL A 243 2.80 -10.89 6.82
N ARG A 244 3.37 -9.68 6.82
CA ARG A 244 4.29 -9.22 7.85
C ARG A 244 3.63 -8.09 8.62
N PHE A 245 3.59 -8.22 9.93
CA PHE A 245 3.20 -7.15 10.85
C PHE A 245 3.89 -7.39 12.21
N PRO A 246 4.12 -6.34 13.01
CA PRO A 246 4.80 -6.49 14.29
C PRO A 246 3.98 -7.32 15.28
N SER A 247 4.67 -8.03 16.15
CA SER A 247 4.06 -8.73 17.28
C SER A 247 3.41 -7.73 18.25
N GLY A 248 2.23 -8.08 18.79
CA GLY A 248 1.53 -7.28 19.81
C GLY A 248 0.34 -6.47 19.34
N TYR A 249 -0.17 -6.70 18.11
CA TYR A 249 -1.50 -6.26 17.71
C TYR A 249 -2.55 -7.31 18.08
N ASP A 250 -3.46 -6.96 19.00
CA ASP A 250 -4.52 -7.87 19.45
C ASP A 250 -5.80 -7.79 18.59
N ASN A 251 -5.94 -6.74 17.77
CA ASN A 251 -7.13 -6.49 16.96
C ASN A 251 -6.76 -6.30 15.49
N PHE A 252 -6.76 -7.39 14.75
CA PHE A 252 -6.61 -7.40 13.30
C PHE A 252 -7.49 -8.49 12.68
N THR A 253 -7.92 -8.27 11.45
CA THR A 253 -8.52 -9.29 10.59
C THR A 253 -7.74 -9.41 9.30
N TYR A 254 -7.78 -10.58 8.67
CA TYR A 254 -7.05 -10.83 7.44
C TYR A 254 -7.81 -11.83 6.57
N GLY A 255 -7.53 -11.81 5.29
CA GLY A 255 -8.20 -12.67 4.33
C GLY A 255 -7.99 -12.23 2.89
N ILE A 256 -8.92 -12.64 2.03
CA ILE A 256 -8.94 -12.29 0.61
C ILE A 256 -10.20 -11.50 0.32
N CYS A 257 -10.10 -10.34 -0.31
CA CYS A 257 -11.23 -9.65 -0.93
C CYS A 257 -11.21 -9.88 -2.45
N TYR A 258 -12.41 -10.06 -3.04
CA TYR A 258 -12.54 -10.40 -4.44
C TYR A 258 -13.87 -9.90 -5.03
N GLY A 259 -13.90 -9.72 -6.36
CA GLY A 259 -15.06 -9.25 -7.08
C GLY A 259 -14.74 -8.91 -8.54
N THR A 260 -15.65 -8.22 -9.21
CA THR A 260 -15.49 -7.81 -10.61
C THR A 260 -14.72 -6.48 -10.77
N SER A 261 -14.50 -5.76 -9.68
CA SER A 261 -13.67 -4.55 -9.66
C SER A 261 -12.19 -4.89 -9.84
N SER A 262 -11.48 -4.17 -10.70
CA SER A 262 -10.02 -4.34 -10.88
C SER A 262 -9.18 -3.99 -9.63
N SER A 263 -9.80 -3.45 -8.60
CA SER A 263 -9.19 -3.16 -7.30
C SER A 263 -10.18 -3.49 -6.18
N PRO A 264 -10.42 -4.78 -5.89
CA PRO A 264 -11.37 -5.18 -4.87
C PRO A 264 -10.96 -4.66 -3.50
N SER A 265 -11.94 -4.28 -2.67
CA SER A 265 -11.68 -3.71 -1.34
C SER A 265 -12.53 -4.38 -0.27
N TYR A 266 -11.97 -4.49 0.92
CA TYR A 266 -12.61 -5.10 2.09
C TYR A 266 -13.99 -4.51 2.41
N ASP A 267 -14.19 -3.21 2.18
CA ASP A 267 -15.43 -2.52 2.56
C ASP A 267 -16.54 -2.61 1.49
N ARG A 268 -16.20 -2.90 0.23
CA ARG A 268 -17.13 -2.78 -0.91
C ARG A 268 -17.37 -4.08 -1.64
N ASP A 269 -16.39 -4.97 -1.63
CA ASP A 269 -16.42 -6.19 -2.39
C ASP A 269 -16.59 -7.40 -1.45
N LYS A 270 -16.77 -8.59 -1.99
CA LYS A 270 -16.82 -9.80 -1.17
C LYS A 270 -15.47 -10.02 -0.50
N SER A 271 -15.50 -10.52 0.73
CA SER A 271 -14.31 -10.91 1.47
C SER A 271 -14.52 -12.23 2.19
N VAL A 272 -13.46 -13.02 2.29
CA VAL A 272 -13.39 -14.21 3.13
C VAL A 272 -12.22 -14.08 4.09
N ASN A 273 -12.44 -14.47 5.34
CA ASN A 273 -11.37 -14.51 6.34
C ASN A 273 -10.38 -15.62 5.98
N GLY A 274 -9.11 -15.37 6.26
CA GLY A 274 -8.07 -16.37 6.16
C GLY A 274 -8.17 -17.41 7.26
N ASP A 275 -7.66 -18.60 6.99
CA ASP A 275 -7.43 -19.61 7.99
C ASP A 275 -6.36 -19.15 9.01
N ARG A 276 -6.11 -19.99 10.02
CA ARG A 276 -5.09 -19.67 11.02
C ARG A 276 -3.71 -19.52 10.36
N PHE A 277 -2.93 -18.51 10.78
CA PHE A 277 -1.54 -18.36 10.41
C PHE A 277 -0.70 -19.60 10.76
N ASP A 278 0.17 -19.97 9.85
CA ASP A 278 1.27 -20.88 10.12
C ASP A 278 2.44 -20.17 10.84
N GLN A 279 3.54 -20.89 11.04
CA GLN A 279 4.74 -20.36 11.73
C GLN A 279 5.47 -19.26 10.94
N GLU A 280 5.17 -19.14 9.64
CA GLU A 280 5.80 -18.17 8.72
C GLU A 280 4.85 -17.02 8.37
N ASN A 281 3.71 -16.91 9.06
CA ASN A 281 2.63 -15.95 8.82
C ASN A 281 1.95 -16.11 7.45
N ASN A 282 1.93 -17.32 6.88
CA ASN A 282 1.09 -17.64 5.75
C ASN A 282 -0.32 -18.01 6.22
N PHE A 283 -1.29 -17.75 5.38
CA PHE A 283 -2.67 -18.20 5.53
C PHE A 283 -3.26 -18.59 4.18
N THR A 284 -4.32 -19.34 4.21
CA THR A 284 -5.12 -19.67 3.04
C THR A 284 -6.54 -19.16 3.20
N ALA A 285 -7.22 -18.93 2.09
CA ALA A 285 -8.64 -18.59 2.10
C ALA A 285 -9.30 -19.13 0.84
N THR A 286 -10.41 -19.87 1.00
CA THR A 286 -11.18 -20.44 -0.11
C THR A 286 -12.26 -19.45 -0.54
N LEU A 287 -12.23 -19.05 -1.81
CA LEU A 287 -13.19 -18.14 -2.39
C LEU A 287 -14.50 -18.86 -2.63
N THR A 288 -15.61 -18.25 -2.23
CA THR A 288 -16.95 -18.83 -2.37
C THR A 288 -17.90 -17.89 -3.11
N ARG A 289 -18.92 -18.43 -3.78
CA ARG A 289 -19.91 -17.62 -4.53
C ARG A 289 -19.26 -16.59 -5.44
N LEU A 290 -18.35 -17.07 -6.27
CA LEU A 290 -17.62 -16.25 -7.22
C LEU A 290 -18.57 -15.63 -8.27
N PRO A 291 -18.41 -14.34 -8.60
CA PRO A 291 -19.10 -13.79 -9.75
C PRO A 291 -18.57 -14.42 -11.04
N PHE A 292 -19.41 -14.51 -12.07
CA PHE A 292 -18.97 -14.99 -13.38
C PHE A 292 -18.26 -13.89 -14.16
N GLY A 293 -17.40 -14.32 -15.10
CA GLY A 293 -16.54 -13.44 -15.87
C GLY A 293 -15.19 -13.22 -15.20
N LYS A 294 -14.59 -12.05 -15.43
CA LYS A 294 -13.28 -11.73 -14.87
C LYS A 294 -13.38 -11.36 -13.40
N VAL A 295 -12.76 -12.16 -12.56
CA VAL A 295 -12.71 -11.98 -11.11
C VAL A 295 -11.32 -11.48 -10.73
N TYR A 296 -11.27 -10.42 -9.94
CA TYR A 296 -10.05 -9.90 -9.34
C TYR A 296 -10.03 -10.25 -7.86
N TYR A 297 -8.86 -10.53 -7.32
CA TYR A 297 -8.69 -10.84 -5.90
C TYR A 297 -7.37 -10.30 -5.36
N ARG A 298 -7.34 -9.99 -4.08
CA ARG A 298 -6.12 -9.63 -3.34
C ARG A 298 -6.26 -9.92 -1.86
N ALA A 299 -5.13 -10.21 -1.24
CA ALA A 299 -5.05 -10.36 0.20
C ALA A 299 -5.20 -9.00 0.90
N TYR A 300 -5.77 -9.02 2.11
CA TYR A 300 -5.86 -7.85 2.97
C TYR A 300 -5.53 -8.20 4.42
N ILE A 301 -5.10 -7.19 5.17
CA ILE A 301 -5.08 -7.19 6.63
C ILE A 301 -5.61 -5.85 7.14
N THR A 302 -6.46 -5.90 8.18
CA THR A 302 -6.91 -4.69 8.89
C THR A 302 -6.13 -4.58 10.20
N ILE A 303 -5.59 -3.40 10.48
CA ILE A 303 -4.93 -3.10 11.75
C ILE A 303 -5.58 -1.84 12.31
N GLY A 304 -6.39 -1.99 13.34
CA GLY A 304 -7.26 -0.90 13.82
C GLY A 304 -8.23 -0.47 12.74
N GLN A 305 -8.16 0.80 12.31
CA GLN A 305 -9.02 1.35 11.23
C GLN A 305 -8.34 1.34 9.85
N LYS A 306 -7.09 0.92 9.74
CA LYS A 306 -6.36 0.90 8.48
C LYS A 306 -6.47 -0.48 7.81
N VAL A 307 -6.62 -0.48 6.49
CA VAL A 307 -6.61 -1.69 5.68
C VAL A 307 -5.42 -1.65 4.73
N TYR A 308 -4.63 -2.71 4.75
CA TYR A 308 -3.47 -2.88 3.87
C TYR A 308 -3.77 -4.02 2.89
N TYR A 309 -3.33 -3.87 1.65
CA TYR A 309 -3.62 -4.81 0.58
C TYR A 309 -2.34 -5.29 -0.09
N GLY A 310 -2.35 -6.55 -0.53
CA GLY A 310 -1.36 -7.10 -1.42
C GLY A 310 -1.62 -6.75 -2.88
N GLU A 311 -0.81 -7.32 -3.77
CA GLU A 311 -0.98 -7.23 -5.22
C GLU A 311 -2.34 -7.78 -5.64
N THR A 312 -2.92 -7.18 -6.70
CA THR A 312 -4.18 -7.66 -7.27
C THR A 312 -3.91 -8.64 -8.40
N TYR A 313 -4.48 -9.82 -8.32
CA TYR A 313 -4.50 -10.83 -9.36
C TYR A 313 -5.90 -10.97 -9.95
N SER A 314 -6.00 -11.68 -11.07
CA SER A 314 -7.29 -11.95 -11.70
C SER A 314 -7.29 -13.31 -12.39
N PHE A 315 -8.48 -13.92 -12.47
CA PHE A 315 -8.75 -15.12 -13.26
C PHE A 315 -10.10 -14.99 -13.91
N ASP A 316 -10.36 -15.83 -14.91
CA ASP A 316 -11.65 -15.86 -15.57
C ASP A 316 -12.48 -17.02 -15.03
N HIS A 317 -13.59 -16.70 -14.37
CA HIS A 317 -14.52 -17.66 -13.82
C HIS A 317 -15.70 -17.84 -14.76
N TYR A 318 -15.68 -18.91 -15.55
CA TYR A 318 -16.73 -19.20 -16.51
C TYR A 318 -17.70 -20.23 -15.96
N MET A 319 -18.98 -20.00 -16.26
CA MET A 319 -20.02 -20.98 -15.99
C MET A 319 -19.86 -22.16 -16.94
N LYS A 320 -19.89 -23.39 -16.41
CA LYS A 320 -19.93 -24.59 -17.26
C LYS A 320 -21.18 -24.55 -18.11
N VAL A 321 -21.05 -24.74 -19.42
CA VAL A 321 -22.16 -24.87 -20.35
C VAL A 321 -22.66 -26.31 -20.31
N GLY A 322 -23.95 -26.49 -20.17
CA GLY A 322 -24.57 -27.81 -20.20
C GLY A 322 -24.60 -28.43 -21.60
N GLU A 323 -24.70 -29.77 -21.67
CA GLU A 323 -24.84 -30.51 -22.91
C GLU A 323 -26.30 -30.63 -23.29
N PRO A 324 -26.67 -30.46 -24.57
CA PRO A 324 -28.05 -30.59 -25.03
C PRO A 324 -28.47 -32.05 -25.19
N VAL A 325 -29.42 -32.50 -24.37
CA VAL A 325 -29.98 -33.87 -24.37
C VAL A 325 -31.28 -33.90 -25.16
N ASP A 326 -31.33 -34.73 -26.18
CA ASP A 326 -32.57 -35.00 -26.94
C ASP A 326 -33.49 -35.95 -26.17
N LEU A 327 -34.61 -35.44 -25.72
CA LEU A 327 -35.64 -36.22 -25.00
C LEU A 327 -36.87 -36.56 -25.89
N GLY A 328 -36.74 -36.35 -27.23
CA GLY A 328 -37.84 -36.61 -28.17
C GLY A 328 -39.00 -35.61 -28.06
N VAL A 329 -38.74 -34.41 -27.56
CA VAL A 329 -39.64 -33.26 -27.46
C VAL A 329 -39.18 -32.14 -28.37
N SER A 330 -39.92 -31.05 -28.45
CA SER A 330 -39.68 -29.97 -29.44
C SER A 330 -38.34 -29.27 -29.31
N VAL A 331 -37.71 -29.30 -28.14
CA VAL A 331 -36.38 -28.70 -27.84
C VAL A 331 -35.50 -29.70 -27.10
N LYS A 332 -34.16 -29.53 -27.17
CA LYS A 332 -33.25 -30.31 -26.34
C LYS A 332 -33.10 -29.65 -24.97
N TRP A 333 -33.03 -30.46 -23.93
CA TRP A 333 -32.90 -30.00 -22.55
C TRP A 333 -31.43 -30.09 -22.09
N ALA A 334 -30.96 -29.12 -21.31
CA ALA A 334 -29.64 -29.19 -20.71
C ALA A 334 -29.52 -30.36 -19.73
N ASP A 335 -28.36 -30.99 -19.64
CA ASP A 335 -28.03 -32.03 -18.67
C ASP A 335 -27.86 -31.48 -17.25
N ILE A 336 -27.47 -30.21 -17.09
CA ILE A 336 -27.24 -29.52 -15.82
C ILE A 336 -28.07 -28.22 -15.71
N ASN A 337 -28.21 -27.69 -14.50
CA ASN A 337 -28.77 -26.34 -14.26
C ASN A 337 -27.80 -25.24 -14.65
N ILE A 338 -28.32 -24.03 -14.90
CA ILE A 338 -27.47 -22.85 -15.04
C ILE A 338 -26.65 -22.66 -13.75
N GLY A 339 -25.33 -22.51 -13.89
CA GLY A 339 -24.38 -22.35 -12.79
C GLY A 339 -23.98 -23.67 -12.10
N ALA A 340 -24.47 -24.81 -12.55
CA ALA A 340 -24.09 -26.12 -12.03
C ALA A 340 -22.84 -26.67 -12.74
N TYR A 341 -22.05 -27.46 -12.03
CA TYR A 341 -20.88 -28.18 -12.56
C TYR A 341 -21.15 -29.68 -12.76
N SER A 342 -22.19 -30.20 -12.16
CA SER A 342 -22.67 -31.58 -12.32
C SER A 342 -24.20 -31.64 -12.35
N GLU A 343 -24.75 -32.79 -12.73
CA GLU A 343 -26.22 -32.99 -12.77
C GLU A 343 -26.87 -32.98 -11.37
N THR A 344 -26.11 -33.25 -10.32
CA THR A 344 -26.56 -33.19 -8.92
C THR A 344 -26.37 -31.85 -8.25
N ASP A 345 -25.64 -30.94 -8.90
CA ASP A 345 -25.47 -29.58 -8.42
C ASP A 345 -26.73 -28.75 -8.70
N TYR A 346 -27.17 -28.02 -7.71
CA TYR A 346 -28.35 -27.15 -7.84
C TYR A 346 -28.15 -25.98 -8.80
N GLY A 347 -26.90 -25.51 -8.99
CA GLY A 347 -26.59 -24.30 -9.74
C GLY A 347 -27.04 -23.03 -9.01
N ILE A 348 -27.23 -21.95 -9.77
CA ILE A 348 -27.62 -20.64 -9.22
C ILE A 348 -29.15 -20.52 -9.12
N PHE A 349 -29.57 -19.71 -8.15
CA PHE A 349 -30.97 -19.30 -7.97
C PHE A 349 -31.11 -17.83 -8.38
N VAL A 350 -31.88 -17.57 -9.42
CA VAL A 350 -32.05 -16.22 -9.95
C VAL A 350 -33.47 -15.73 -9.80
N ALA A 351 -33.65 -14.42 -9.60
CA ALA A 351 -34.95 -13.78 -9.73
C ALA A 351 -35.35 -13.73 -11.22
N TRP A 352 -36.63 -13.72 -11.51
CA TRP A 352 -37.10 -13.72 -12.90
C TRP A 352 -36.66 -12.46 -13.66
N ALA A 353 -36.11 -12.61 -14.83
CA ALA A 353 -35.47 -11.56 -15.62
C ALA A 353 -34.15 -10.96 -14.99
N GLU A 354 -33.58 -11.66 -14.05
CA GLU A 354 -32.21 -11.39 -13.58
C GLU A 354 -31.28 -12.55 -13.95
N THR A 355 -30.02 -12.24 -14.16
CA THR A 355 -29.05 -13.22 -14.69
C THR A 355 -28.03 -13.66 -13.64
N GLU A 356 -27.96 -12.97 -12.51
CA GLU A 356 -27.01 -13.23 -11.44
C GLU A 356 -27.71 -13.65 -10.15
N GLU A 357 -27.06 -14.49 -9.35
CA GLU A 357 -27.51 -14.86 -8.02
C GLU A 357 -27.31 -13.68 -7.04
N LYS A 358 -28.30 -13.48 -6.16
CA LYS A 358 -28.19 -12.48 -5.08
C LYS A 358 -28.19 -13.17 -3.72
N GLU A 359 -27.42 -12.68 -2.77
CA GLU A 359 -27.46 -13.14 -1.36
C GLU A 359 -28.84 -12.97 -0.75
N LEU A 360 -29.46 -11.84 -1.04
CA LEU A 360 -30.78 -11.48 -0.60
C LEU A 360 -31.57 -10.96 -1.79
N SER A 361 -32.60 -11.68 -2.21
CA SER A 361 -33.52 -11.22 -3.25
C SER A 361 -34.84 -10.84 -2.61
N ILE A 362 -35.12 -9.55 -2.61
CA ILE A 362 -36.33 -8.97 -2.02
C ILE A 362 -36.93 -7.95 -2.98
N ARG A 363 -38.14 -7.54 -2.70
CA ARG A 363 -38.89 -6.57 -3.51
C ARG A 363 -38.11 -5.28 -3.78
N THR A 364 -37.39 -4.78 -2.78
CA THR A 364 -36.68 -3.48 -2.85
C THR A 364 -35.39 -3.50 -3.65
N ASN A 365 -34.79 -4.67 -3.92
CA ASN A 365 -33.58 -4.79 -4.73
C ASN A 365 -33.77 -5.53 -6.05
N TYR A 366 -35.02 -5.77 -6.44
CA TYR A 366 -35.32 -6.37 -7.72
C TYR A 366 -35.06 -5.42 -8.88
N LYS A 367 -34.30 -5.85 -9.90
CA LYS A 367 -33.82 -5.04 -11.02
C LYS A 367 -34.90 -4.24 -11.74
N TYR A 368 -36.10 -4.81 -11.91
CA TYR A 368 -37.19 -4.21 -12.66
C TYR A 368 -38.38 -3.82 -11.78
N GLY A 369 -38.11 -3.49 -10.54
CA GLY A 369 -39.10 -3.02 -9.59
C GLY A 369 -38.61 -1.83 -8.78
N GLU A 370 -39.47 -0.86 -8.53
CA GLU A 370 -39.18 0.30 -7.71
C GLU A 370 -40.34 0.56 -6.73
N GLU A 371 -40.00 0.76 -5.47
CA GLU A 371 -40.97 1.20 -4.47
C GLU A 371 -41.14 2.71 -4.50
N ASP A 372 -42.36 3.20 -4.40
CA ASP A 372 -42.63 4.61 -4.19
C ASP A 372 -42.12 4.99 -2.77
N PRO A 373 -41.13 5.88 -2.64
CA PRO A 373 -40.61 6.28 -1.33
C PRO A 373 -41.64 6.98 -0.43
N HIS A 374 -42.78 7.39 -1.00
CA HIS A 374 -43.88 8.06 -0.29
C HIS A 374 -45.09 7.18 -0.04
N SER A 375 -45.13 5.96 -0.59
CA SER A 375 -46.25 5.02 -0.44
C SER A 375 -45.79 3.58 -0.54
N TYR A 376 -45.76 2.89 0.58
CA TYR A 376 -45.50 1.42 0.65
C TYR A 376 -46.50 0.57 -0.10
N MET A 377 -47.58 1.14 -0.61
CA MET A 377 -48.62 0.47 -1.37
C MET A 377 -48.43 0.60 -2.89
N GLN A 378 -47.55 1.48 -3.35
CA GLN A 378 -47.30 1.69 -4.78
C GLN A 378 -45.99 1.05 -5.18
N TYR A 379 -46.03 0.22 -6.18
CA TYR A 379 -44.89 -0.47 -6.77
C TYR A 379 -44.89 -0.23 -8.27
N SER A 380 -43.80 0.30 -8.77
CA SER A 380 -43.58 0.52 -10.17
C SER A 380 -42.86 -0.65 -10.81
N ILE A 381 -43.35 -1.10 -11.94
CA ILE A 381 -42.73 -2.13 -12.76
C ILE A 381 -41.99 -1.46 -13.92
N LEU A 382 -40.66 -1.57 -13.95
CA LEU A 382 -39.79 -0.87 -14.89
C LEU A 382 -39.61 -1.57 -16.23
N LYS A 383 -39.97 -2.89 -16.30
CA LYS A 383 -39.92 -3.72 -17.51
C LYS A 383 -40.84 -4.90 -17.38
N TYR A 384 -41.36 -5.41 -18.48
CA TYR A 384 -42.39 -6.49 -18.52
C TYR A 384 -43.64 -6.08 -17.76
N ASN A 385 -44.19 -4.89 -18.05
CA ASN A 385 -45.39 -4.36 -17.48
C ASN A 385 -46.51 -4.31 -18.52
N MET A 386 -47.71 -4.66 -18.14
CA MET A 386 -48.85 -4.82 -19.01
C MET A 386 -49.77 -3.60 -18.95
N SER A 387 -50.29 -3.17 -20.07
CA SER A 387 -51.19 -1.99 -20.17
C SER A 387 -52.57 -2.24 -19.53
N ASN A 388 -52.95 -3.50 -19.26
CA ASN A 388 -54.22 -3.89 -18.64
C ASN A 388 -54.13 -3.98 -17.10
N THR A 389 -53.03 -3.52 -16.50
CA THR A 389 -52.83 -3.58 -15.06
C THR A 389 -52.72 -2.17 -14.46
N SER A 390 -52.79 -2.06 -13.14
CA SER A 390 -52.73 -0.80 -12.41
C SER A 390 -51.33 -0.43 -11.91
N TYR A 391 -50.31 -1.22 -12.25
CA TYR A 391 -48.92 -0.90 -11.84
C TYR A 391 -48.39 0.29 -12.60
N SER A 392 -47.75 1.19 -11.86
CA SER A 392 -46.97 2.31 -12.43
C SER A 392 -45.67 1.80 -13.06
N GLY A 393 -44.94 2.71 -13.70
CA GLY A 393 -43.64 2.41 -14.33
C GLY A 393 -43.73 2.36 -15.86
N VAL A 394 -42.90 1.50 -16.47
CA VAL A 394 -42.77 1.44 -17.94
C VAL A 394 -43.65 0.30 -18.48
N THR A 395 -44.68 0.68 -19.22
CA THR A 395 -45.59 -0.29 -19.91
C THR A 395 -44.98 -0.66 -21.26
N ASP A 396 -44.44 -1.86 -21.38
CA ASP A 396 -43.83 -2.39 -22.61
C ASP A 396 -44.63 -3.58 -23.23
N ASN A 397 -45.59 -4.12 -22.50
CA ASN A 397 -46.45 -5.23 -22.91
C ASN A 397 -45.66 -6.50 -23.30
N LYS A 398 -44.45 -6.69 -22.76
CA LYS A 398 -43.65 -7.88 -22.98
C LYS A 398 -44.00 -8.96 -21.97
N THR A 399 -44.20 -10.16 -22.46
CA THR A 399 -44.60 -11.32 -21.63
C THR A 399 -43.58 -12.44 -21.64
N VAL A 400 -42.52 -12.30 -22.44
CA VAL A 400 -41.46 -13.30 -22.60
C VAL A 400 -40.11 -12.65 -22.35
N LEU A 401 -39.20 -13.34 -21.67
CA LEU A 401 -37.83 -12.85 -21.41
C LEU A 401 -37.13 -12.46 -22.71
N GLU A 402 -36.53 -11.29 -22.71
CA GLU A 402 -35.60 -10.89 -23.75
C GLU A 402 -34.23 -11.56 -23.51
N PRO A 403 -33.43 -11.79 -24.57
CA PRO A 403 -32.16 -12.51 -24.44
C PRO A 403 -31.20 -11.92 -23.39
N MET A 404 -31.21 -10.60 -23.22
CA MET A 404 -30.36 -9.91 -22.24
C MET A 404 -30.80 -10.06 -20.78
N ASP A 405 -32.00 -10.58 -20.55
CA ASP A 405 -32.56 -10.81 -19.21
C ASP A 405 -32.81 -12.31 -18.93
N ASP A 406 -32.40 -13.15 -19.87
CA ASP A 406 -32.47 -14.60 -19.74
C ASP A 406 -31.13 -15.16 -19.29
N ALA A 407 -31.05 -15.70 -18.07
CA ALA A 407 -29.81 -16.22 -17.51
C ALA A 407 -29.17 -17.29 -18.40
N ALA A 408 -29.95 -18.15 -19.04
CA ALA A 408 -29.44 -19.17 -19.95
C ALA A 408 -28.78 -18.55 -21.19
N THR A 409 -29.43 -17.57 -21.81
CA THR A 409 -28.89 -16.89 -22.99
C THR A 409 -27.62 -16.08 -22.65
N VAL A 410 -27.64 -15.36 -21.53
CA VAL A 410 -26.51 -14.50 -21.11
C VAL A 410 -25.26 -15.34 -20.80
N HIS A 411 -25.42 -16.45 -20.09
CA HIS A 411 -24.27 -17.24 -19.65
C HIS A 411 -23.84 -18.32 -20.65
N TRP A 412 -24.77 -18.91 -21.42
CA TRP A 412 -24.49 -20.04 -22.30
C TRP A 412 -24.58 -19.70 -23.80
N GLY A 413 -24.98 -18.47 -24.12
CA GLY A 413 -25.08 -17.96 -25.51
C GLY A 413 -26.44 -18.17 -26.15
N GLU A 414 -26.60 -17.56 -27.33
CA GLU A 414 -27.90 -17.41 -28.07
C GLU A 414 -28.61 -18.72 -28.43
N ASN A 415 -27.94 -19.86 -28.39
CA ASN A 415 -28.58 -21.15 -28.63
C ASN A 415 -29.35 -21.68 -27.41
N TRP A 416 -29.14 -21.08 -26.27
CA TRP A 416 -29.73 -21.49 -25.00
C TRP A 416 -30.68 -20.42 -24.47
N ARG A 417 -31.78 -20.84 -23.88
CA ARG A 417 -32.75 -19.98 -23.20
C ARG A 417 -33.49 -20.71 -22.11
N THR A 418 -34.16 -19.97 -21.26
CA THR A 418 -35.14 -20.48 -20.29
C THR A 418 -36.32 -21.10 -21.05
N PRO A 419 -36.84 -22.31 -20.66
CA PRO A 419 -37.95 -22.92 -21.35
C PRO A 419 -39.27 -22.16 -21.19
N SER A 420 -40.14 -22.26 -22.19
CA SER A 420 -41.51 -21.79 -22.08
C SER A 420 -42.37 -22.71 -21.23
N PRO A 421 -43.49 -22.24 -20.69
CA PRO A 421 -44.47 -23.13 -20.01
C PRO A 421 -44.97 -24.28 -20.89
N ALA A 422 -45.10 -24.05 -22.21
CA ALA A 422 -45.53 -25.08 -23.15
C ALA A 422 -44.49 -26.21 -23.31
N GLU A 423 -43.22 -25.85 -23.42
CA GLU A 423 -42.10 -26.81 -23.53
C GLU A 423 -41.93 -27.61 -22.23
N PHE A 424 -42.09 -26.95 -21.07
CA PHE A 424 -42.06 -27.66 -19.80
C PHE A 424 -43.24 -28.63 -19.68
N LYS A 425 -44.42 -28.22 -20.12
CA LYS A 425 -45.60 -29.12 -20.17
C LYS A 425 -45.37 -30.30 -21.13
N GLU A 426 -44.81 -30.04 -22.30
CA GLU A 426 -44.45 -31.07 -23.27
C GLU A 426 -43.49 -32.13 -22.65
N LEU A 427 -42.47 -31.66 -21.91
CA LEU A 427 -41.55 -32.55 -21.19
C LEU A 427 -42.30 -33.42 -20.15
N VAL A 428 -43.23 -32.82 -19.41
CA VAL A 428 -44.03 -33.53 -18.40
C VAL A 428 -44.92 -34.58 -19.06
N ASP A 429 -45.54 -34.25 -20.19
CA ASP A 429 -46.52 -35.13 -20.86
C ASP A 429 -45.86 -36.31 -21.63
N ASN A 430 -44.62 -36.16 -22.07
CA ASN A 430 -43.96 -37.11 -22.98
C ASN A 430 -42.80 -37.91 -22.36
N CYS A 431 -42.41 -37.63 -21.10
CA CYS A 431 -41.33 -38.32 -20.42
C CYS A 431 -41.83 -39.04 -19.14
N GLU A 432 -41.09 -40.05 -18.72
CA GLU A 432 -41.30 -40.72 -17.44
C GLU A 432 -40.54 -40.02 -16.32
N TRP A 433 -41.20 -39.79 -15.19
CA TRP A 433 -40.66 -39.06 -14.06
C TRP A 433 -40.52 -39.97 -12.85
N THR A 434 -39.30 -40.23 -12.39
CA THR A 434 -38.99 -41.07 -11.25
C THR A 434 -38.24 -40.26 -10.19
N TRP A 435 -38.85 -40.14 -8.99
CA TRP A 435 -38.14 -39.56 -7.85
C TRP A 435 -37.07 -40.53 -7.36
N MET A 436 -35.85 -40.07 -7.20
CA MET A 436 -34.74 -40.90 -6.75
C MET A 436 -33.66 -40.04 -6.04
N ASN A 437 -32.80 -40.72 -5.29
CA ASN A 437 -31.56 -40.15 -4.79
C ASN A 437 -30.44 -40.52 -5.75
N LYS A 438 -29.69 -39.51 -6.20
CA LYS A 438 -28.48 -39.67 -7.03
C LYS A 438 -27.29 -39.00 -6.33
N ASP A 439 -26.27 -39.77 -5.97
CA ASP A 439 -25.04 -39.31 -5.32
C ASP A 439 -25.30 -38.42 -4.08
N GLY A 440 -26.33 -38.79 -3.29
CA GLY A 440 -26.71 -38.05 -2.08
C GLY A 440 -27.73 -36.92 -2.29
N VAL A 441 -28.08 -36.59 -3.53
CA VAL A 441 -29.02 -35.53 -3.89
C VAL A 441 -30.36 -36.12 -4.35
N ASP A 442 -31.44 -35.70 -3.73
CA ASP A 442 -32.79 -36.06 -4.14
C ASP A 442 -33.25 -35.26 -5.36
N GLY A 443 -34.05 -35.88 -6.23
CA GLY A 443 -34.52 -35.21 -7.42
C GLY A 443 -35.35 -36.14 -8.34
N TYR A 444 -35.69 -35.63 -9.51
CA TYR A 444 -36.38 -36.40 -10.54
C TYR A 444 -35.43 -36.84 -11.66
N LYS A 445 -35.38 -38.14 -11.95
CA LYS A 445 -34.92 -38.63 -13.24
C LYS A 445 -36.05 -38.46 -14.24
N VAL A 446 -35.81 -37.75 -15.32
CA VAL A 446 -36.72 -37.57 -16.46
C VAL A 446 -36.20 -38.43 -17.60
N PHE A 447 -36.93 -39.47 -17.97
CA PHE A 447 -36.52 -40.47 -18.96
C PHE A 447 -37.42 -40.41 -20.18
N SER A 448 -36.85 -40.38 -21.35
CA SER A 448 -37.57 -40.41 -22.63
C SER A 448 -37.66 -41.83 -23.19
N ASN A 449 -38.87 -42.39 -23.32
CA ASN A 449 -39.09 -43.66 -23.99
C ASN A 449 -38.85 -43.56 -25.52
N ALA A 450 -38.92 -42.36 -26.08
CA ALA A 450 -38.72 -42.13 -27.51
C ALA A 450 -37.26 -42.21 -27.92
N THR A 451 -36.34 -41.69 -27.10
CA THR A 451 -34.91 -41.61 -27.44
C THR A 451 -34.02 -42.51 -26.58
N GLY A 452 -34.50 -42.96 -25.42
CA GLY A 452 -33.72 -43.70 -24.42
C GLY A 452 -32.82 -42.80 -23.55
N ASN A 453 -32.84 -41.50 -23.76
CA ASN A 453 -32.04 -40.54 -23.00
C ASN A 453 -32.73 -40.10 -21.71
N SER A 454 -31.97 -39.57 -20.78
CA SER A 454 -32.52 -39.02 -19.53
C SER A 454 -31.72 -37.85 -19.02
N ILE A 455 -32.37 -36.98 -18.25
CA ILE A 455 -31.72 -35.92 -17.44
C ILE A 455 -32.10 -36.10 -15.98
N PHE A 456 -31.29 -35.54 -15.08
CA PHE A 456 -31.62 -35.49 -13.66
C PHE A 456 -31.93 -34.05 -13.26
N LEU A 457 -33.03 -33.84 -12.58
CA LEU A 457 -33.48 -32.55 -12.05
C LEU A 457 -33.35 -32.56 -10.54
N PRO A 458 -32.29 -31.96 -9.96
CA PRO A 458 -32.07 -31.99 -8.52
C PRO A 458 -33.08 -31.13 -7.76
N ALA A 459 -33.47 -31.59 -6.57
CA ALA A 459 -34.44 -30.90 -5.71
C ALA A 459 -33.82 -29.73 -4.95
N GLY A 460 -33.41 -28.68 -5.67
CA GLY A 460 -32.82 -27.49 -5.10
C GLY A 460 -33.79 -26.62 -4.31
N GLY A 461 -35.11 -26.80 -4.50
CA GLY A 461 -36.13 -25.95 -3.87
C GLY A 461 -36.12 -24.54 -4.44
N ALA A 462 -36.29 -23.55 -3.58
CA ALA A 462 -36.38 -22.14 -3.92
C ALA A 462 -35.69 -21.26 -2.88
N VAL A 463 -35.41 -19.99 -3.22
CA VAL A 463 -34.95 -18.98 -2.26
C VAL A 463 -35.95 -17.84 -2.18
N PHE A 464 -36.44 -17.56 -0.99
CA PHE A 464 -37.36 -16.47 -0.67
C PHE A 464 -36.73 -15.56 0.37
N SER A 465 -36.51 -14.32 0.05
CA SER A 465 -35.89 -13.33 0.95
C SER A 465 -34.55 -13.80 1.58
N GLY A 466 -33.74 -14.51 0.80
CA GLY A 466 -32.46 -15.05 1.23
C GLY A 466 -32.54 -16.42 1.96
N GLU A 467 -33.72 -16.91 2.24
CA GLU A 467 -33.90 -18.20 2.92
C GLU A 467 -34.27 -19.31 1.93
N LYS A 468 -33.60 -20.44 2.04
CA LYS A 468 -33.91 -21.62 1.24
C LYS A 468 -35.21 -22.29 1.74
N ALA A 469 -36.05 -22.67 0.81
CA ALA A 469 -37.26 -23.43 1.04
C ALA A 469 -37.31 -24.66 0.13
N TRP A 470 -37.84 -25.76 0.62
CA TRP A 470 -38.09 -27.02 -0.12
C TRP A 470 -36.81 -27.72 -0.66
N GLU A 471 -35.63 -27.34 -0.23
CA GLU A 471 -34.40 -28.07 -0.56
C GLU A 471 -34.53 -29.56 -0.19
N GLY A 472 -34.14 -30.47 -1.09
CA GLY A 472 -34.26 -31.90 -0.93
C GLY A 472 -35.72 -32.46 -1.04
N THR A 473 -36.71 -31.58 -1.20
CA THR A 473 -38.13 -32.02 -1.20
C THR A 473 -38.93 -31.59 -2.43
N ALA A 474 -38.47 -30.56 -3.14
CA ALA A 474 -39.12 -30.10 -4.37
C ALA A 474 -38.09 -29.62 -5.42
N VAL A 475 -38.44 -29.87 -6.67
CA VAL A 475 -37.75 -29.32 -7.84
C VAL A 475 -38.53 -28.12 -8.33
N THR A 476 -37.87 -26.96 -8.51
CA THR A 476 -38.50 -25.73 -8.97
C THR A 476 -37.71 -25.06 -10.07
N TYR A 477 -38.39 -24.66 -11.13
CA TYR A 477 -37.75 -24.01 -12.27
C TYR A 477 -38.59 -22.84 -12.80
N TRP A 478 -37.94 -21.72 -13.08
CA TRP A 478 -38.54 -20.64 -13.85
C TRP A 478 -38.88 -21.09 -15.28
N THR A 479 -39.93 -20.46 -15.82
CA THR A 479 -40.17 -20.41 -17.26
C THR A 479 -39.87 -18.99 -17.79
N ASN A 480 -39.73 -18.84 -19.09
CA ASN A 480 -39.47 -17.56 -19.72
C ASN A 480 -40.69 -16.64 -19.80
N ASN A 481 -41.86 -17.02 -19.28
CA ASN A 481 -43.10 -16.29 -19.38
C ASN A 481 -43.49 -15.58 -18.09
N LEU A 482 -43.89 -14.31 -18.30
CA LEU A 482 -44.61 -13.53 -17.32
C LEU A 482 -45.98 -14.13 -17.09
N TYR A 483 -46.58 -13.94 -15.92
CA TYR A 483 -47.98 -14.16 -15.70
C TYR A 483 -48.76 -12.95 -16.20
N ASP A 484 -49.41 -13.06 -17.36
CA ASP A 484 -50.01 -11.96 -18.12
C ASP A 484 -51.20 -11.29 -17.40
N SER A 485 -51.87 -11.99 -16.48
CA SER A 485 -52.96 -11.42 -15.68
C SER A 485 -52.46 -10.52 -14.53
N ASP A 486 -51.21 -10.68 -14.08
CA ASP A 486 -50.59 -9.87 -13.06
C ASP A 486 -49.05 -9.85 -13.23
N PRO A 487 -48.46 -8.80 -13.79
CA PRO A 487 -47.03 -8.73 -14.09
C PRO A 487 -46.12 -8.65 -12.85
N TYR A 488 -46.68 -8.64 -11.66
CA TYR A 488 -45.90 -8.78 -10.42
C TYR A 488 -45.40 -10.23 -10.23
N TYR A 489 -46.00 -11.18 -10.95
CA TYR A 489 -45.74 -12.61 -10.88
C TYR A 489 -45.24 -13.16 -12.22
N SER A 490 -44.42 -14.23 -12.14
CA SER A 490 -43.99 -15.02 -13.29
C SER A 490 -44.27 -16.49 -13.08
N ILE A 491 -44.29 -17.26 -14.17
CA ILE A 491 -44.67 -18.65 -14.18
C ILE A 491 -43.45 -19.52 -13.87
N TYR A 492 -43.60 -20.45 -12.92
CA TYR A 492 -42.62 -21.49 -12.60
C TYR A 492 -43.27 -22.87 -12.50
N TYR A 493 -42.45 -23.90 -12.63
CA TYR A 493 -42.88 -25.29 -12.38
C TYR A 493 -42.42 -25.73 -11.00
N TYR A 494 -43.34 -26.39 -10.28
CA TYR A 494 -43.13 -26.97 -8.97
C TYR A 494 -43.42 -28.48 -9.04
N LEU A 495 -42.44 -29.30 -8.73
CA LEU A 495 -42.53 -30.76 -8.78
C LEU A 495 -42.23 -31.35 -7.40
N ALA A 496 -43.21 -31.95 -6.77
CA ALA A 496 -43.09 -32.63 -5.47
C ALA A 496 -44.22 -33.66 -5.31
N ASN A 497 -43.99 -34.67 -4.46
CA ASN A 497 -44.99 -35.69 -4.10
C ASN A 497 -45.68 -36.35 -5.30
N GLY A 498 -44.93 -36.62 -6.37
CA GLY A 498 -45.48 -37.29 -7.56
C GLY A 498 -46.33 -36.40 -8.47
N GLY A 499 -46.39 -35.10 -8.22
CA GLY A 499 -47.13 -34.13 -9.05
C GLY A 499 -46.21 -33.06 -9.67
N CYS A 500 -46.59 -32.58 -10.84
CA CYS A 500 -45.99 -31.48 -11.53
C CYS A 500 -47.03 -30.36 -11.72
N TYR A 501 -46.72 -29.17 -11.25
CA TYR A 501 -47.68 -28.06 -11.20
C TYR A 501 -47.07 -26.80 -11.78
N SER A 502 -47.78 -26.21 -12.75
CA SER A 502 -47.48 -24.82 -13.16
C SER A 502 -48.04 -23.88 -12.08
N ARG A 503 -47.25 -22.99 -11.59
CA ARG A 503 -47.58 -22.03 -10.53
C ARG A 503 -47.05 -20.64 -10.85
N THR A 504 -47.47 -19.66 -10.07
CA THR A 504 -46.93 -18.29 -10.15
C THR A 504 -46.20 -17.92 -8.85
N ALA A 505 -45.12 -17.18 -8.97
CA ALA A 505 -44.41 -16.61 -7.85
C ALA A 505 -44.04 -15.16 -8.15
N THR A 506 -43.79 -14.38 -7.09
CA THR A 506 -43.29 -13.02 -7.24
C THR A 506 -41.95 -13.03 -8.00
N ARG A 507 -41.77 -12.08 -8.91
CA ARG A 507 -40.59 -12.01 -9.80
C ARG A 507 -39.28 -11.95 -9.05
N TYR A 508 -39.24 -11.43 -7.84
CA TYR A 508 -38.06 -11.37 -6.96
C TYR A 508 -37.84 -12.65 -6.13
N SER A 509 -38.69 -13.65 -6.24
CA SER A 509 -38.39 -15.01 -5.73
C SER A 509 -37.31 -15.63 -6.60
N CYS A 510 -36.44 -16.47 -6.05
CA CYS A 510 -35.36 -17.08 -6.81
C CYS A 510 -35.58 -18.59 -6.99
N PHE A 511 -35.54 -19.00 -8.24
CA PHE A 511 -35.61 -20.42 -8.64
C PHE A 511 -34.45 -20.75 -9.57
N ASN A 512 -34.19 -22.04 -9.72
CA ASN A 512 -33.23 -22.51 -10.71
C ASN A 512 -33.75 -22.31 -12.16
N VAL A 513 -32.81 -22.35 -13.11
CA VAL A 513 -33.12 -22.42 -14.54
C VAL A 513 -32.52 -23.69 -15.12
N ARG A 514 -33.37 -24.53 -15.72
CA ARG A 514 -32.97 -25.64 -16.58
C ARG A 514 -33.14 -25.17 -18.02
N ALA A 515 -32.06 -24.91 -18.71
CA ALA A 515 -32.07 -24.32 -20.04
C ALA A 515 -32.54 -25.32 -21.11
N VAL A 516 -33.06 -24.78 -22.21
CA VAL A 516 -33.33 -25.51 -23.45
C VAL A 516 -32.47 -24.98 -24.59
N ASN A 517 -32.02 -25.91 -25.44
CA ASN A 517 -31.24 -25.59 -26.64
C ASN A 517 -32.18 -25.63 -27.86
N VAL A 518 -32.12 -24.57 -28.66
CA VAL A 518 -33.01 -24.35 -29.81
C VAL A 518 -32.38 -24.72 -31.17
N LYS A 519 -31.21 -25.37 -31.14
CA LYS A 519 -30.55 -25.91 -32.33
C LYS A 519 -30.66 -27.39 -32.46
#